data_44c99087259b5414854e9429d635dab0
#
_entry.id   44c99087259b5414854e9429d635dab0
#
_cell.length_a   1.000
_cell.length_b   1.000
_cell.length_c   1.000
_cell.angle_alpha   90.00
_cell.angle_beta   90.00
_cell.angle_gamma   90.00
#
_symmetry.space_group_name_H-M   'P 1'
#
loop_
_entity.id
_entity.type
_entity.pdbx_description
1 polymer ?
#
loop_
_entity_poly.entity_id
_entity_poly.type
_entity_poly.pdbx_seq_one_letter_code
_entity_poly.pdbx_strand_id
1 'polypeptide(L)'
;MSTEHVNQTFNALATATQQLMDAVKSLRDAADVLQPPALESCEWFELLRQKLLPQLGADAWLVAAVVGGTNIGKSVVFNHLAGSRASATSPLASGTKHPVCLVPEGFTDKQDLRSVFPDFRLHEWSDADHALRDTEDHELFWRTSADLPSTLLVLDTPDIDSDTRVNWVRADAIRRCADVLIAVLTQQKYNDAAVKEFFRKAGSEDKAVLVVFNQCLLPDDEKYWPAWLQTFCTETGITPESVYLAPADRPAAEELRLPFYERSWPIPEGGFPNSAGEPSSLRIDLSSLKFREIRVRTLKGSIRELLNKENGVPRWLHSLRNSSEDLQATSERLSSDAVLRIRDWPVPPTSSFVTEIRTWWKARQQGWARRINRVYDTLGSGIMWPLKAARNAIQGEPIEPIAQYREREWSAILTTIEELFDKLQWMAESGNDMIRPRIEAVLTGASRTELIELLRKRHLAVDFGAELTDVVNQEMDRFITDSPDLFAFYRQLHNVSAAVRPMTSVVLFSLGFGPAGETVAPLVADAATSAVIHVVADVAGGATVAVAGDTAVGAAGKGAGILQAWFYKLNGRFTERRVTWLTSLIRSQMLGTLPEDLQRAAAISDSTQWTNVTESLMRIEQLLEETHQ
;
A
#
# COMPACT_ATOMS: atom_id res chain seq x y z
N MET A 1 2.76 -42.82 0.37
CA MET A 1 1.63 -42.08 -0.26
C MET A 1 1.35 -42.65 -1.65
N SER A 2 0.09 -42.77 -2.06
CA SER A 2 -0.25 -43.17 -3.42
C SER A 2 0.11 -42.06 -4.41
N THR A 3 0.45 -42.42 -5.66
CA THR A 3 0.81 -41.45 -6.71
C THR A 3 -0.31 -40.42 -6.95
N GLU A 4 -1.56 -40.85 -6.80
CA GLU A 4 -2.76 -40.04 -6.98
C GLU A 4 -2.90 -38.96 -5.88
N HIS A 5 -2.61 -39.30 -4.65
CA HIS A 5 -2.66 -38.35 -3.52
C HIS A 5 -1.60 -37.25 -3.66
N VAL A 6 -0.38 -37.62 -4.09
CA VAL A 6 0.70 -36.62 -4.32
C VAL A 6 0.33 -35.66 -5.45
N ASN A 7 -0.28 -36.14 -6.54
CA ASN A 7 -0.70 -35.29 -7.65
C ASN A 7 -1.85 -34.33 -7.21
N GLN A 8 -2.79 -34.80 -6.39
CA GLN A 8 -3.86 -33.94 -5.83
C GLN A 8 -3.28 -32.82 -4.96
N THR A 9 -2.31 -33.13 -4.11
CA THR A 9 -1.65 -32.14 -3.25
C THR A 9 -0.87 -31.12 -4.07
N PHE A 10 -0.16 -31.54 -5.13
CA PHE A 10 0.54 -30.60 -6.03
C PHE A 10 -0.43 -29.68 -6.77
N ASN A 11 -1.57 -30.17 -7.24
CA ASN A 11 -2.58 -29.34 -7.87
C ASN A 11 -3.20 -28.32 -6.88
N ALA A 12 -3.42 -28.73 -5.64
CA ALA A 12 -3.89 -27.82 -4.59
C ALA A 12 -2.84 -26.76 -4.27
N LEU A 13 -1.56 -27.14 -4.19
CA LEU A 13 -0.44 -26.20 -4.01
C LEU A 13 -0.32 -25.22 -5.18
N ALA A 14 -0.46 -25.70 -6.43
CA ALA A 14 -0.45 -24.84 -7.62
C ALA A 14 -1.54 -23.78 -7.56
N THR A 15 -2.75 -24.17 -7.18
CA THR A 15 -3.89 -23.25 -7.03
C THR A 15 -3.65 -22.25 -5.93
N ALA A 16 -3.20 -22.69 -4.76
CA ALA A 16 -2.92 -21.79 -3.62
C ALA A 16 -1.76 -20.84 -3.92
N THR A 17 -0.75 -21.30 -4.64
CA THR A 17 0.40 -20.49 -5.06
C THR A 17 0.00 -19.41 -6.07
N GLN A 18 -0.89 -19.74 -7.02
CA GLN A 18 -1.45 -18.76 -7.96
C GLN A 18 -2.29 -17.72 -7.21
N GLN A 19 -3.13 -18.15 -6.28
CA GLN A 19 -3.92 -17.25 -5.44
C GLN A 19 -3.03 -16.29 -4.63
N LEU A 20 -1.92 -16.80 -4.08
CA LEU A 20 -0.94 -15.97 -3.38
C LEU A 20 -0.31 -14.93 -4.30
N MET A 21 0.08 -15.31 -5.53
CA MET A 21 0.64 -14.38 -6.52
C MET A 21 -0.31 -13.22 -6.79
N ASP A 22 -1.59 -13.53 -7.04
CA ASP A 22 -2.61 -12.54 -7.36
C ASP A 22 -2.93 -11.65 -6.14
N ALA A 23 -3.00 -12.26 -4.95
CA ALA A 23 -3.23 -11.55 -3.70
C ALA A 23 -2.09 -10.57 -3.34
N VAL A 24 -0.82 -11.01 -3.50
CA VAL A 24 0.36 -10.17 -3.25
C VAL A 24 0.40 -8.98 -4.20
N LYS A 25 0.14 -9.18 -5.49
CA LYS A 25 0.05 -8.09 -6.48
C LYS A 25 -1.05 -7.10 -6.10
N SER A 26 -2.25 -7.61 -5.77
CA SER A 26 -3.38 -6.77 -5.35
C SER A 26 -3.07 -5.99 -4.07
N LEU A 27 -2.40 -6.60 -3.09
CA LEU A 27 -1.98 -5.93 -1.85
C LEU A 27 -0.92 -4.85 -2.12
N ARG A 28 0.07 -5.14 -2.98
CA ARG A 28 1.09 -4.18 -3.39
C ARG A 28 0.47 -2.94 -4.02
N ASP A 29 -0.51 -3.14 -4.92
CA ASP A 29 -1.20 -2.03 -5.59
C ASP A 29 -2.07 -1.22 -4.60
N ALA A 30 -2.72 -1.90 -3.65
CA ALA A 30 -3.46 -1.24 -2.58
C ALA A 30 -2.56 -0.48 -1.58
N ALA A 31 -1.32 -0.95 -1.41
CA ALA A 31 -0.31 -0.38 -0.53
C ALA A 31 0.61 0.66 -1.21
N ASP A 32 0.24 1.18 -2.40
CA ASP A 32 1.08 2.13 -3.17
C ASP A 32 1.54 3.35 -2.36
N VAL A 33 0.68 3.85 -1.47
CA VAL A 33 1.00 4.97 -0.56
C VAL A 33 2.19 4.65 0.36
N LEU A 34 2.33 3.38 0.78
CA LEU A 34 3.40 2.91 1.66
C LEU A 34 4.72 2.68 0.93
N GLN A 35 4.75 2.82 -0.39
CA GLN A 35 5.92 2.61 -1.25
C GLN A 35 6.65 1.29 -0.94
N PRO A 36 5.95 0.14 -0.98
CA PRO A 36 6.59 -1.14 -0.70
C PRO A 36 7.75 -1.39 -1.68
N PRO A 37 8.76 -2.18 -1.28
CA PRO A 37 9.78 -2.64 -2.21
C PRO A 37 9.16 -3.26 -3.45
N ALA A 38 9.77 -3.04 -4.62
CA ALA A 38 9.32 -3.67 -5.86
C ALA A 38 9.33 -5.19 -5.68
N LEU A 39 8.25 -5.87 -6.06
CA LEU A 39 8.12 -7.33 -5.88
C LEU A 39 9.27 -8.07 -6.59
N GLU A 40 9.69 -7.57 -7.74
CA GLU A 40 10.78 -8.11 -8.56
C GLU A 40 12.16 -8.00 -7.86
N SER A 41 12.28 -7.17 -6.83
CA SER A 41 13.48 -7.11 -5.99
C SER A 41 13.47 -8.13 -4.83
N CYS A 42 12.34 -8.82 -4.62
CA CYS A 42 12.18 -9.79 -3.54
C CYS A 42 12.50 -11.21 -4.05
N GLU A 43 13.49 -11.85 -3.46
CA GLU A 43 13.92 -13.21 -3.84
C GLU A 43 12.76 -14.23 -3.78
N TRP A 44 11.92 -14.17 -2.74
CA TRP A 44 10.76 -15.04 -2.60
C TRP A 44 9.73 -14.86 -3.74
N PHE A 45 9.59 -13.64 -4.27
CA PHE A 45 8.67 -13.37 -5.38
C PHE A 45 9.20 -13.94 -6.68
N GLU A 46 10.51 -13.84 -6.89
CA GLU A 46 11.16 -14.44 -8.05
C GLU A 46 11.11 -15.98 -8.00
N LEU A 47 11.30 -16.59 -6.82
CA LEU A 47 11.09 -18.04 -6.64
C LEU A 47 9.63 -18.45 -6.92
N LEU A 48 8.67 -17.67 -6.46
CA LEU A 48 7.26 -17.89 -6.73
C LEU A 48 6.97 -17.89 -8.23
N ARG A 49 7.50 -16.88 -8.95
CA ARG A 49 7.26 -16.66 -10.38
C ARG A 49 8.03 -17.64 -11.29
N GLN A 50 9.31 -17.88 -10.99
CA GLN A 50 10.21 -18.62 -11.87
C GLN A 50 10.23 -20.12 -11.60
N LYS A 51 9.92 -20.53 -10.36
CA LYS A 51 10.03 -21.93 -9.95
C LYS A 51 8.66 -22.55 -9.60
N LEU A 52 7.99 -21.96 -8.60
CA LEU A 52 6.80 -22.61 -8.04
C LEU A 52 5.64 -22.66 -9.03
N LEU A 53 5.27 -21.52 -9.62
CA LEU A 53 4.15 -21.47 -10.57
C LEU A 53 4.37 -22.35 -11.79
N PRO A 54 5.52 -22.31 -12.49
CA PRO A 54 5.75 -23.16 -13.65
C PRO A 54 5.76 -24.65 -13.33
N GLN A 55 6.38 -25.04 -12.23
CA GLN A 55 6.63 -26.47 -11.94
C GLN A 55 5.52 -27.16 -11.15
N LEU A 56 4.71 -26.45 -10.38
CA LEU A 56 3.61 -27.08 -9.62
C LEU A 56 2.46 -27.55 -10.51
N GLY A 57 2.16 -26.82 -11.59
CA GLY A 57 1.01 -27.08 -12.46
C GLY A 57 1.27 -27.90 -13.70
N ALA A 58 2.51 -28.37 -13.95
CA ALA A 58 2.90 -29.02 -15.20
C ALA A 58 3.38 -30.45 -15.04
N ASP A 59 3.57 -31.13 -16.19
CA ASP A 59 4.27 -32.41 -16.23
C ASP A 59 5.65 -32.30 -15.59
N ALA A 60 6.09 -33.41 -14.97
CA ALA A 60 7.33 -33.42 -14.21
C ALA A 60 8.55 -33.25 -15.11
N TRP A 61 9.31 -32.21 -14.95
CA TRP A 61 10.65 -32.01 -15.50
C TRP A 61 11.63 -31.55 -14.44
N LEU A 62 12.92 -31.71 -14.70
CA LEU A 62 14.01 -31.12 -13.91
C LEU A 62 14.90 -30.27 -14.79
N VAL A 63 15.47 -29.25 -14.18
CA VAL A 63 16.50 -28.40 -14.78
C VAL A 63 17.79 -28.64 -14.02
N ALA A 64 18.81 -29.14 -14.71
CA ALA A 64 20.17 -29.29 -14.21
C ALA A 64 21.04 -28.16 -14.77
N ALA A 65 21.76 -27.43 -13.91
CA ALA A 65 22.62 -26.34 -14.33
C ALA A 65 24.08 -26.58 -13.92
N VAL A 66 25.00 -26.44 -14.87
CA VAL A 66 26.44 -26.47 -14.62
C VAL A 66 26.89 -25.10 -14.17
N VAL A 67 27.31 -24.98 -12.92
CA VAL A 67 27.58 -23.70 -12.26
C VAL A 67 28.97 -23.67 -11.61
N GLY A 68 29.52 -22.47 -11.45
CA GLY A 68 30.81 -22.30 -10.80
C GLY A 68 31.54 -21.02 -11.26
N GLY A 69 32.74 -20.80 -10.77
CA GLY A 69 33.55 -19.62 -11.05
C GLY A 69 34.13 -19.54 -12.47
N THR A 70 34.90 -18.50 -12.69
CA THR A 70 35.58 -18.21 -13.97
C THR A 70 36.70 -19.23 -14.22
N ASN A 71 36.84 -19.69 -15.48
CA ASN A 71 37.93 -20.55 -15.98
C ASN A 71 38.10 -21.92 -15.27
N ILE A 72 37.07 -22.43 -14.62
CA ILE A 72 37.11 -23.75 -13.95
C ILE A 72 36.68 -24.90 -14.85
N GLY A 73 36.25 -24.63 -16.09
CA GLY A 73 35.89 -25.64 -17.07
C GLY A 73 34.40 -26.05 -17.07
N LYS A 74 33.47 -25.17 -16.69
CA LYS A 74 32.00 -25.41 -16.75
C LYS A 74 31.56 -25.91 -18.13
N SER A 75 31.90 -25.17 -19.19
CA SER A 75 31.52 -25.52 -20.56
C SER A 75 32.18 -26.85 -21.03
N VAL A 76 33.33 -27.24 -20.46
CA VAL A 76 33.91 -28.57 -20.68
C VAL A 76 33.02 -29.65 -20.11
N VAL A 77 32.63 -29.53 -18.84
CA VAL A 77 31.73 -30.47 -18.18
C VAL A 77 30.38 -30.54 -18.92
N PHE A 78 29.82 -29.39 -19.29
CA PHE A 78 28.58 -29.32 -20.07
C PHE A 78 28.69 -30.03 -21.43
N ASN A 79 29.78 -29.82 -22.19
CA ASN A 79 30.00 -30.48 -23.47
C ASN A 79 30.15 -32.01 -23.33
N HIS A 80 30.71 -32.51 -22.24
CA HIS A 80 30.73 -33.92 -21.91
C HIS A 80 29.32 -34.47 -21.62
N LEU A 81 28.48 -33.73 -20.93
CA LEU A 81 27.07 -34.08 -20.72
C LEU A 81 26.29 -34.07 -22.04
N ALA A 82 26.59 -33.12 -22.91
CA ALA A 82 26.01 -33.02 -24.25
C ALA A 82 26.46 -34.12 -25.23
N GLY A 83 27.60 -34.74 -24.97
CA GLY A 83 28.23 -35.66 -25.91
C GLY A 83 28.72 -35.01 -27.21
N SER A 84 28.71 -33.66 -27.24
CA SER A 84 29.10 -32.87 -28.39
C SER A 84 29.54 -31.45 -27.93
N ARG A 85 30.23 -30.70 -28.81
CA ARG A 85 30.57 -29.30 -28.53
C ARG A 85 29.32 -28.41 -28.65
N ALA A 86 28.53 -28.38 -27.60
CA ALA A 86 27.28 -27.65 -27.52
C ALA A 86 27.41 -26.26 -26.89
N SER A 87 28.51 -25.96 -26.22
CA SER A 87 28.85 -24.62 -25.72
C SER A 87 30.28 -24.28 -26.12
N ALA A 88 30.56 -23.01 -26.38
CA ALA A 88 31.90 -22.57 -26.73
C ALA A 88 32.83 -22.68 -25.52
N THR A 89 34.01 -23.26 -25.74
CA THR A 89 35.10 -23.26 -24.77
C THR A 89 36.10 -22.17 -25.15
N SER A 90 36.30 -21.19 -24.30
CA SER A 90 37.26 -20.10 -24.52
C SER A 90 38.36 -20.16 -23.47
N PRO A 91 39.64 -19.95 -23.86
CA PRO A 91 40.74 -19.78 -22.91
C PRO A 91 40.75 -18.40 -22.25
N LEU A 92 39.89 -17.49 -22.71
CA LEU A 92 39.75 -16.15 -22.15
C LEU A 92 38.84 -16.17 -20.91
N ALA A 93 39.15 -15.33 -19.93
CA ALA A 93 38.33 -15.16 -18.75
C ALA A 93 36.92 -14.69 -19.13
N SER A 94 35.90 -15.19 -18.45
CA SER A 94 34.49 -14.89 -18.70
C SER A 94 34.06 -15.16 -20.14
N GLY A 95 34.39 -16.35 -20.66
CA GLY A 95 34.04 -16.74 -22.02
C GLY A 95 32.55 -16.82 -22.27
N THR A 96 31.82 -17.57 -21.45
CA THR A 96 30.36 -17.74 -21.56
C THR A 96 29.64 -16.53 -20.95
N LYS A 97 28.98 -15.73 -21.79
CA LYS A 97 28.20 -14.55 -21.37
C LYS A 97 26.71 -14.86 -21.22
N HIS A 98 26.19 -15.73 -22.05
CA HIS A 98 24.81 -16.14 -22.06
C HIS A 98 24.66 -17.65 -21.79
N PRO A 99 23.63 -18.08 -21.04
CA PRO A 99 23.40 -19.48 -20.81
C PRO A 99 23.05 -20.25 -22.11
N VAL A 100 23.49 -21.50 -22.17
CA VAL A 100 23.14 -22.44 -23.23
C VAL A 100 22.36 -23.59 -22.63
N CYS A 101 21.20 -23.92 -23.21
CA CYS A 101 20.30 -24.96 -22.73
C CYS A 101 20.22 -26.13 -23.74
N LEU A 102 20.45 -27.33 -23.27
CA LEU A 102 20.07 -28.55 -23.96
C LEU A 102 18.65 -28.92 -23.56
N VAL A 103 17.79 -29.10 -24.56
CA VAL A 103 16.38 -29.42 -24.39
C VAL A 103 16.12 -30.80 -24.95
N PRO A 104 15.45 -31.72 -24.23
CA PRO A 104 15.14 -33.04 -24.76
C PRO A 104 14.29 -32.95 -26.03
N GLU A 105 14.46 -33.89 -26.93
CA GLU A 105 13.65 -34.01 -28.14
C GLU A 105 12.17 -34.16 -27.79
N GLY A 106 11.29 -33.41 -28.44
CA GLY A 106 9.84 -33.38 -28.19
C GLY A 106 9.40 -32.68 -26.90
N PHE A 107 10.31 -32.03 -26.15
CA PHE A 107 9.95 -31.26 -24.97
C PHE A 107 9.15 -30.00 -25.35
N THR A 108 9.59 -29.26 -26.37
CA THR A 108 8.95 -28.04 -26.87
C THR A 108 7.56 -28.27 -27.46
N ASP A 109 7.22 -29.49 -27.82
CA ASP A 109 5.88 -29.86 -28.29
C ASP A 109 4.85 -29.92 -27.14
N LYS A 110 5.34 -30.13 -25.91
CA LYS A 110 4.52 -30.30 -24.70
C LYS A 110 4.57 -29.09 -23.75
N GLN A 111 5.68 -28.40 -23.71
CA GLN A 111 5.95 -27.35 -22.76
C GLN A 111 6.55 -26.09 -23.44
N ASP A 112 6.07 -24.93 -23.05
CA ASP A 112 6.66 -23.67 -23.51
C ASP A 112 7.92 -23.35 -22.68
N LEU A 113 9.08 -23.30 -23.33
CA LEU A 113 10.34 -22.93 -22.69
C LEU A 113 10.30 -21.54 -22.03
N ARG A 114 9.44 -20.64 -22.49
CA ARG A 114 9.24 -19.32 -21.86
C ARG A 114 8.68 -19.44 -20.44
N SER A 115 7.88 -20.46 -20.18
CA SER A 115 7.38 -20.73 -18.83
C SER A 115 8.48 -21.27 -17.90
N VAL A 116 9.48 -21.97 -18.46
CA VAL A 116 10.63 -22.49 -17.70
C VAL A 116 11.66 -21.40 -17.42
N PHE A 117 11.89 -20.51 -18.39
CA PHE A 117 12.89 -19.43 -18.33
C PHE A 117 12.28 -18.05 -18.59
N PRO A 118 11.40 -17.56 -17.72
CA PRO A 118 10.62 -16.33 -17.98
C PRO A 118 11.45 -15.05 -18.06
N ASP A 119 12.66 -15.05 -17.50
CA ASP A 119 13.55 -13.89 -17.50
C ASP A 119 14.48 -13.79 -18.72
N PHE A 120 14.39 -14.77 -19.62
CA PHE A 120 15.29 -14.85 -20.76
C PHE A 120 14.55 -14.69 -22.09
N ARG A 121 15.20 -14.01 -23.03
CA ARG A 121 14.84 -14.08 -24.46
C ARG A 121 15.42 -15.36 -25.04
N LEU A 122 14.58 -16.25 -25.51
CA LEU A 122 14.97 -17.56 -25.99
C LEU A 122 15.32 -17.52 -27.47
N HIS A 123 16.51 -18.01 -27.80
CA HIS A 123 17.01 -18.14 -29.17
C HIS A 123 17.41 -19.58 -29.45
N GLU A 124 17.01 -20.08 -30.61
CA GLU A 124 17.53 -21.36 -31.06
C GLU A 124 19.02 -21.24 -31.38
N TRP A 125 19.81 -22.17 -30.87
CA TRP A 125 21.24 -22.14 -30.98
C TRP A 125 21.69 -22.54 -32.39
N SER A 126 22.31 -21.65 -33.13
CA SER A 126 22.83 -21.87 -34.48
C SER A 126 24.34 -21.78 -34.54
N ASP A 127 25.00 -21.10 -33.61
CA ASP A 127 26.43 -20.89 -33.56
C ASP A 127 26.90 -20.81 -32.09
N ALA A 128 27.99 -21.56 -31.79
CA ALA A 128 28.59 -21.60 -30.45
C ALA A 128 29.05 -20.21 -29.97
N ASP A 129 29.49 -19.36 -30.88
CA ASP A 129 30.04 -18.04 -30.56
C ASP A 129 28.95 -17.03 -30.18
N HIS A 130 27.67 -17.31 -30.43
CA HIS A 130 26.56 -16.45 -29.98
C HIS A 130 26.54 -16.29 -28.46
N ALA A 131 26.80 -17.35 -27.69
CA ALA A 131 26.82 -17.28 -26.23
C ALA A 131 27.98 -16.47 -25.65
N LEU A 132 28.96 -16.10 -26.48
CA LEU A 132 30.12 -15.30 -26.09
C LEU A 132 29.91 -13.79 -26.29
N ARG A 133 28.85 -13.37 -26.97
CA ARG A 133 28.55 -11.94 -27.24
C ARG A 133 28.32 -11.17 -25.95
N ASP A 134 28.93 -10.00 -25.85
CA ASP A 134 28.75 -9.12 -24.72
C ASP A 134 27.57 -8.19 -24.98
N THR A 135 26.37 -8.56 -24.44
CA THR A 135 25.17 -7.76 -24.51
C THR A 135 24.56 -7.64 -23.12
N GLU A 136 23.84 -6.54 -22.85
CA GLU A 136 23.11 -6.35 -21.61
C GLU A 136 21.79 -7.15 -21.58
N ASP A 137 21.31 -7.61 -22.74
CA ASP A 137 20.07 -8.40 -22.85
C ASP A 137 20.22 -9.77 -22.18
N HIS A 138 19.18 -10.23 -21.53
CA HIS A 138 19.10 -11.55 -20.91
C HIS A 138 18.70 -12.58 -21.99
N GLU A 139 19.68 -13.05 -22.75
CA GLU A 139 19.47 -14.06 -23.80
C GLU A 139 19.81 -15.45 -23.27
N LEU A 140 19.05 -16.47 -23.71
CA LEU A 140 19.33 -17.88 -23.49
C LEU A 140 19.26 -18.61 -24.83
N PHE A 141 20.34 -19.31 -25.17
CA PHE A 141 20.44 -20.10 -26.40
C PHE A 141 20.08 -21.55 -26.11
N TRP A 142 19.18 -22.13 -26.89
CA TRP A 142 18.76 -23.50 -26.68
C TRP A 142 18.89 -24.34 -27.95
N ARG A 143 19.09 -25.64 -27.77
CA ARG A 143 19.09 -26.62 -28.84
C ARG A 143 18.53 -27.96 -28.35
N THR A 144 17.96 -28.73 -29.28
CA THR A 144 17.47 -30.08 -28.98
C THR A 144 18.60 -31.07 -28.84
N SER A 145 18.42 -32.09 -27.99
CA SER A 145 19.31 -33.22 -27.81
C SER A 145 18.50 -34.52 -27.67
N ALA A 146 18.80 -35.47 -28.52
CA ALA A 146 18.21 -36.81 -28.46
C ALA A 146 18.79 -37.68 -27.33
N ASP A 147 19.94 -37.30 -26.80
CA ASP A 147 20.67 -38.06 -25.77
C ASP A 147 20.20 -37.81 -24.34
N LEU A 148 19.31 -36.83 -24.15
CA LEU A 148 18.79 -36.48 -22.82
C LEU A 148 17.47 -37.23 -22.51
N PRO A 149 17.24 -37.59 -21.23
CA PRO A 149 15.94 -38.01 -20.77
C PRO A 149 14.85 -36.97 -21.10
N SER A 150 13.68 -37.41 -21.53
CA SER A 150 12.58 -36.54 -22.00
C SER A 150 12.11 -35.49 -20.98
N THR A 151 12.54 -35.62 -19.72
CA THR A 151 12.15 -34.77 -18.60
C THR A 151 13.32 -33.96 -18.01
N LEU A 152 14.51 -33.95 -18.65
CA LEU A 152 15.70 -33.29 -18.13
C LEU A 152 16.20 -32.23 -19.10
N LEU A 153 16.25 -30.96 -18.64
CA LEU A 153 16.95 -29.87 -19.30
C LEU A 153 18.33 -29.66 -18.65
N VAL A 154 19.35 -29.39 -19.45
CA VAL A 154 20.70 -29.12 -18.92
C VAL A 154 21.23 -27.79 -19.43
N LEU A 155 21.78 -26.97 -18.52
CA LEU A 155 22.30 -25.63 -18.83
C LEU A 155 23.78 -25.51 -18.55
N ASP A 156 24.49 -24.83 -19.45
CA ASP A 156 25.78 -24.16 -19.17
C ASP A 156 25.49 -22.72 -18.73
N THR A 157 26.16 -22.25 -17.68
CA THR A 157 25.86 -20.95 -17.08
C THR A 157 27.04 -19.98 -17.22
N PRO A 158 26.79 -18.67 -17.25
CA PRO A 158 27.82 -17.67 -17.04
C PRO A 158 28.54 -17.83 -15.69
N ASP A 159 29.69 -17.17 -15.58
CA ASP A 159 30.52 -17.22 -14.37
C ASP A 159 29.83 -16.51 -13.20
N ILE A 160 29.77 -17.18 -12.03
CA ILE A 160 29.15 -16.64 -10.80
C ILE A 160 30.06 -15.70 -10.01
N ASP A 161 31.35 -15.69 -10.29
CA ASP A 161 32.37 -14.81 -9.70
C ASP A 161 32.85 -13.73 -10.68
N SER A 162 32.10 -13.44 -11.73
CA SER A 162 32.40 -12.43 -12.73
C SER A 162 32.35 -11.01 -12.12
N ASP A 163 33.25 -10.12 -12.55
CA ASP A 163 33.21 -8.69 -12.21
C ASP A 163 31.98 -7.98 -12.81
N THR A 164 31.29 -8.61 -13.75
CA THR A 164 30.14 -8.06 -14.45
C THR A 164 28.83 -8.43 -13.72
N ARG A 165 28.17 -7.45 -13.12
CA ARG A 165 26.92 -7.63 -12.36
C ARG A 165 25.82 -8.36 -13.15
N VAL A 166 25.74 -8.17 -14.46
CA VAL A 166 24.75 -8.83 -15.34
C VAL A 166 24.90 -10.36 -15.31
N ASN A 167 26.13 -10.89 -15.23
CA ASN A 167 26.36 -12.33 -15.16
C ASN A 167 25.87 -12.94 -13.85
N TRP A 168 25.97 -12.18 -12.74
CA TRP A 168 25.40 -12.61 -11.45
C TRP A 168 23.87 -12.72 -11.51
N VAL A 169 23.20 -11.74 -12.12
CA VAL A 169 21.74 -11.75 -12.27
C VAL A 169 21.30 -12.94 -13.13
N ARG A 170 22.02 -13.23 -14.22
CA ARG A 170 21.75 -14.41 -15.08
C ARG A 170 21.98 -15.72 -14.34
N ALA A 171 23.08 -15.83 -13.58
CA ALA A 171 23.38 -17.02 -12.79
C ALA A 171 22.33 -17.24 -11.68
N ASP A 172 21.91 -16.19 -10.98
CA ASP A 172 20.85 -16.27 -9.98
C ASP A 172 19.48 -16.65 -10.58
N ALA A 173 19.12 -16.11 -11.76
CA ALA A 173 17.89 -16.51 -12.47
C ALA A 173 17.91 -18.01 -12.81
N ILE A 174 19.05 -18.54 -13.25
CA ILE A 174 19.19 -19.98 -13.52
C ILE A 174 19.15 -20.79 -12.22
N ARG A 175 19.80 -20.34 -11.14
CA ARG A 175 19.72 -21.01 -9.84
C ARG A 175 18.27 -21.18 -9.40
N ARG A 176 17.45 -20.13 -9.52
CA ARG A 176 16.02 -20.21 -9.16
C ARG A 176 15.26 -21.26 -9.97
N CYS A 177 15.48 -21.32 -11.29
CA CYS A 177 14.84 -22.31 -12.15
C CYS A 177 15.36 -23.72 -11.94
N ALA A 178 16.65 -23.90 -11.61
CA ALA A 178 17.28 -25.20 -11.50
C ALA A 178 16.76 -26.04 -10.32
N ASP A 179 16.76 -27.35 -10.52
CA ASP A 179 16.50 -28.38 -9.50
C ASP A 179 17.80 -29.03 -9.05
N VAL A 180 18.70 -29.23 -10.00
CA VAL A 180 19.99 -29.86 -9.79
C VAL A 180 21.09 -28.86 -10.18
N LEU A 181 22.08 -28.68 -9.33
CA LEU A 181 23.26 -27.89 -9.62
C LEU A 181 24.47 -28.80 -9.71
N ILE A 182 25.19 -28.71 -10.83
CA ILE A 182 26.46 -29.38 -11.01
C ILE A 182 27.53 -28.35 -10.68
N ALA A 183 27.98 -28.38 -9.42
CA ALA A 183 28.99 -27.47 -8.88
C ALA A 183 30.37 -27.84 -9.42
N VAL A 184 30.85 -27.13 -10.43
CA VAL A 184 32.24 -27.28 -10.90
C VAL A 184 33.14 -26.46 -10.00
N LEU A 185 34.10 -27.10 -9.36
CA LEU A 185 35.04 -26.49 -8.44
C LEU A 185 36.49 -26.83 -8.85
N THR A 186 37.43 -26.05 -8.40
CA THR A 186 38.85 -26.34 -8.52
C THR A 186 39.56 -26.08 -7.19
N GLN A 187 40.78 -26.57 -7.02
CA GLN A 187 41.61 -26.29 -5.86
C GLN A 187 41.67 -24.79 -5.52
N GLN A 188 41.62 -23.91 -6.51
CA GLN A 188 41.72 -22.47 -6.31
C GLN A 188 40.38 -21.78 -6.05
N LYS A 189 39.24 -22.34 -6.49
CA LYS A 189 37.95 -21.68 -6.51
C LYS A 189 36.88 -22.31 -5.60
N TYR A 190 37.15 -23.41 -4.89
CA TYR A 190 36.17 -24.02 -3.99
C TYR A 190 35.80 -23.11 -2.79
N ASN A 191 36.68 -22.18 -2.43
CA ASN A 191 36.51 -21.29 -1.27
C ASN A 191 36.24 -19.82 -1.68
N ASP A 192 35.90 -19.56 -2.93
CA ASP A 192 35.56 -18.22 -3.41
C ASP A 192 34.30 -17.69 -2.73
N ALA A 193 34.30 -16.39 -2.36
CA ALA A 193 33.20 -15.77 -1.62
C ALA A 193 31.89 -15.73 -2.41
N ALA A 194 31.96 -15.39 -3.72
CA ALA A 194 30.77 -15.34 -4.59
C ALA A 194 30.21 -16.74 -4.83
N VAL A 195 31.10 -17.73 -5.03
CA VAL A 195 30.70 -19.14 -5.16
C VAL A 195 29.99 -19.63 -3.90
N LYS A 196 30.53 -19.34 -2.70
CA LYS A 196 29.91 -19.73 -1.43
C LYS A 196 28.55 -19.07 -1.24
N GLU A 197 28.42 -17.78 -1.53
CA GLU A 197 27.14 -17.08 -1.39
C GLU A 197 26.05 -17.66 -2.30
N PHE A 198 26.40 -17.93 -3.57
CA PHE A 198 25.50 -18.59 -4.52
C PHE A 198 25.01 -19.95 -3.99
N PHE A 199 25.93 -20.78 -3.48
CA PHE A 199 25.59 -22.10 -2.99
C PHE A 199 24.90 -22.10 -1.62
N ARG A 200 25.07 -21.08 -0.76
CA ARG A 200 24.25 -20.90 0.44
C ARG A 200 22.77 -20.72 0.09
N LYS A 201 22.50 -19.88 -0.90
CA LYS A 201 21.14 -19.69 -1.40
C LYS A 201 20.58 -20.99 -2.00
N ALA A 202 21.40 -21.72 -2.74
CA ALA A 202 21.00 -23.03 -3.27
C ALA A 202 20.70 -24.05 -2.15
N GLY A 203 21.47 -24.03 -1.07
CA GLY A 203 21.27 -24.86 0.11
C GLY A 203 19.97 -24.54 0.86
N SER A 204 19.65 -23.25 1.05
CA SER A 204 18.39 -22.84 1.67
C SER A 204 17.15 -23.28 0.85
N GLU A 205 17.30 -23.39 -0.47
CA GLU A 205 16.26 -23.86 -1.39
C GLU A 205 16.22 -25.40 -1.52
N ASP A 206 17.03 -26.14 -0.77
CA ASP A 206 17.12 -27.62 -0.81
C ASP A 206 17.45 -28.18 -2.21
N LYS A 207 18.28 -27.46 -3.00
CA LYS A 207 18.70 -27.91 -4.34
C LYS A 207 19.55 -29.18 -4.25
N ALA A 208 19.35 -30.10 -5.20
CA ALA A 208 20.26 -31.23 -5.34
C ALA A 208 21.59 -30.74 -5.92
N VAL A 209 22.73 -31.13 -5.34
CA VAL A 209 24.06 -30.68 -5.79
C VAL A 209 24.95 -31.88 -6.08
N LEU A 210 25.46 -31.94 -7.31
CA LEU A 210 26.58 -32.81 -7.68
C LEU A 210 27.85 -31.94 -7.69
N VAL A 211 28.92 -32.43 -7.10
CA VAL A 211 30.20 -31.71 -7.07
C VAL A 211 31.18 -32.34 -8.05
N VAL A 212 31.78 -31.54 -8.90
CA VAL A 212 32.83 -31.92 -9.83
C VAL A 212 34.10 -31.11 -9.53
N PHE A 213 35.08 -31.70 -8.85
CA PHE A 213 36.41 -31.10 -8.75
C PHE A 213 37.14 -31.30 -10.08
N ASN A 214 37.22 -30.25 -10.88
CA ASN A 214 37.86 -30.25 -12.19
C ASN A 214 39.31 -29.78 -12.11
N GLN A 215 40.10 -30.11 -13.14
CA GLN A 215 41.52 -29.74 -13.24
C GLN A 215 42.37 -30.29 -12.05
N CYS A 216 42.01 -31.47 -11.53
CA CYS A 216 42.78 -32.11 -10.48
C CYS A 216 44.10 -32.68 -11.01
N LEU A 217 45.18 -32.50 -10.24
CA LEU A 217 46.46 -33.15 -10.49
C LEU A 217 46.46 -34.54 -9.85
N LEU A 218 45.88 -35.52 -10.56
CA LEU A 218 45.82 -36.88 -10.04
C LEU A 218 47.15 -37.63 -10.29
N PRO A 219 47.66 -38.44 -9.32
CA PRO A 219 47.01 -38.80 -8.04
C PRO A 219 47.29 -37.86 -6.86
N ASP A 220 48.04 -36.77 -7.04
CA ASP A 220 48.50 -35.93 -5.94
C ASP A 220 47.38 -35.24 -5.16
N ASP A 221 46.32 -34.82 -5.84
CA ASP A 221 45.17 -34.16 -5.23
C ASP A 221 44.19 -35.12 -4.51
N GLU A 222 44.36 -36.44 -4.66
CA GLU A 222 43.51 -37.45 -4.06
C GLU A 222 43.39 -37.33 -2.53
N LYS A 223 44.45 -36.89 -1.89
CA LYS A 223 44.51 -36.70 -0.42
C LYS A 223 43.93 -35.37 0.06
N TYR A 224 43.69 -34.38 -0.87
CA TYR A 224 43.30 -33.02 -0.49
C TYR A 224 41.82 -32.72 -0.76
N TRP A 225 41.21 -33.31 -1.80
CA TRP A 225 39.83 -33.03 -2.17
C TRP A 225 38.82 -33.18 -1.03
N PRO A 226 38.98 -34.10 -0.05
CA PRO A 226 38.05 -34.22 1.08
C PRO A 226 38.02 -32.97 1.95
N ALA A 227 39.19 -32.35 2.18
CA ALA A 227 39.26 -31.11 2.93
C ALA A 227 38.63 -29.94 2.18
N TRP A 228 38.79 -29.89 0.85
CA TRP A 228 38.13 -28.90 -0.01
C TRP A 228 36.62 -29.04 0.05
N LEU A 229 36.12 -30.26 -0.08
CA LEU A 229 34.70 -30.57 -0.02
C LEU A 229 34.11 -30.27 1.37
N GLN A 230 34.80 -30.68 2.44
CA GLN A 230 34.35 -30.40 3.81
C GLN A 230 34.22 -28.91 4.05
N THR A 231 35.18 -28.10 3.59
CA THR A 231 35.11 -26.63 3.70
C THR A 231 33.93 -26.10 2.92
N PHE A 232 33.75 -26.53 1.68
CA PHE A 232 32.61 -26.12 0.83
C PHE A 232 31.27 -26.47 1.49
N CYS A 233 31.09 -27.70 1.95
CA CYS A 233 29.86 -28.16 2.62
C CYS A 233 29.57 -27.38 3.91
N THR A 234 30.60 -27.15 4.74
CA THR A 234 30.46 -26.41 6.00
C THR A 234 30.08 -24.96 5.77
N GLU A 235 30.67 -24.30 4.79
CA GLU A 235 30.46 -22.90 4.47
C GLU A 235 29.14 -22.63 3.71
N THR A 236 28.61 -23.62 2.99
CA THR A 236 27.42 -23.47 2.17
C THR A 236 26.17 -24.18 2.72
N GLY A 237 26.35 -25.10 3.66
CA GLY A 237 25.25 -25.94 4.18
C GLY A 237 24.81 -27.06 3.20
N ILE A 238 25.55 -27.30 2.10
CA ILE A 238 25.19 -28.30 1.09
C ILE A 238 25.68 -29.68 1.50
N THR A 239 24.82 -30.68 1.27
CA THR A 239 25.19 -32.09 1.25
C THR A 239 25.14 -32.57 -0.20
N PRO A 240 26.27 -32.93 -0.83
CA PRO A 240 26.27 -33.35 -2.23
C PRO A 240 25.62 -34.71 -2.44
N GLU A 241 24.93 -34.88 -3.56
CA GLU A 241 24.36 -36.18 -3.99
C GLU A 241 25.47 -37.14 -4.48
N SER A 242 26.45 -36.59 -5.21
CA SER A 242 27.62 -37.30 -5.72
C SER A 242 28.81 -36.35 -5.87
N VAL A 243 30.00 -36.91 -5.82
CA VAL A 243 31.26 -36.16 -5.92
C VAL A 243 32.14 -36.83 -6.99
N TYR A 244 32.68 -36.02 -7.90
CA TYR A 244 33.55 -36.47 -8.98
C TYR A 244 34.86 -35.73 -9.00
N LEU A 245 35.94 -36.41 -9.36
CA LEU A 245 37.23 -35.82 -9.69
C LEU A 245 37.47 -35.96 -11.18
N ALA A 246 37.91 -34.84 -11.83
CA ALA A 246 38.30 -34.82 -13.23
C ALA A 246 39.73 -34.33 -13.34
N PRO A 247 40.61 -35.05 -14.07
CA PRO A 247 42.03 -34.67 -14.16
C PRO A 247 42.25 -33.40 -15.01
N ALA A 248 43.38 -32.75 -14.81
CA ALA A 248 43.85 -31.67 -15.65
C ALA A 248 44.41 -32.18 -16.97
N ASP A 249 43.56 -32.75 -17.80
CA ASP A 249 43.90 -33.34 -19.11
C ASP A 249 43.18 -32.54 -20.22
N ARG A 250 43.88 -31.56 -20.78
CA ARG A 250 43.33 -30.70 -21.82
C ARG A 250 43.05 -31.44 -23.13
N PRO A 251 43.91 -32.33 -23.67
CA PRO A 251 43.59 -33.12 -24.85
C PRO A 251 42.33 -33.95 -24.66
N ALA A 252 42.22 -34.67 -23.56
CA ALA A 252 41.01 -35.46 -23.25
C ALA A 252 39.75 -34.59 -23.12
N ALA A 253 39.87 -33.41 -22.57
CA ALA A 253 38.78 -32.44 -22.46
C ALA A 253 38.33 -31.91 -23.83
N GLU A 254 39.24 -31.59 -24.72
CA GLU A 254 38.98 -31.12 -26.10
C GLU A 254 38.34 -32.22 -26.96
N GLU A 255 38.70 -33.50 -26.74
CA GLU A 255 38.20 -34.67 -27.46
C GLU A 255 36.91 -35.28 -26.80
N LEU A 256 36.36 -34.66 -25.77
CA LEU A 256 35.20 -35.15 -25.00
C LEU A 256 35.43 -36.57 -24.40
N ARG A 257 36.66 -36.82 -23.99
CA ARG A 257 37.09 -38.10 -23.36
C ARG A 257 37.60 -37.92 -21.95
N LEU A 258 37.35 -36.74 -21.30
CA LEU A 258 37.78 -36.49 -19.95
C LEU A 258 37.12 -37.46 -18.99
N PRO A 259 37.89 -38.23 -18.21
CA PRO A 259 37.29 -39.17 -17.25
C PRO A 259 36.81 -38.45 -16.00
N PHE A 260 35.64 -38.89 -15.49
CA PHE A 260 35.10 -38.44 -14.23
C PHE A 260 35.12 -39.62 -13.23
N TYR A 261 35.86 -39.47 -12.16
CA TYR A 261 36.02 -40.50 -11.12
C TYR A 261 35.10 -40.19 -9.96
N GLU A 262 34.07 -41.01 -9.75
CA GLU A 262 33.19 -40.87 -8.60
C GLU A 262 33.91 -41.21 -7.28
N ARG A 263 33.56 -40.48 -6.22
CA ARG A 263 34.12 -40.61 -4.88
C ARG A 263 33.00 -40.66 -3.86
N SER A 264 33.13 -41.62 -2.91
CA SER A 264 32.20 -41.74 -1.80
C SER A 264 32.35 -40.59 -0.80
N TRP A 265 31.21 -40.01 -0.39
CA TRP A 265 31.15 -39.00 0.66
C TRP A 265 29.93 -39.25 1.56
N PRO A 266 30.04 -39.20 2.90
CA PRO A 266 31.28 -39.05 3.68
C PRO A 266 32.26 -40.19 3.45
N ILE A 267 33.54 -39.94 3.76
CA ILE A 267 34.63 -40.92 3.57
C ILE A 267 34.33 -42.20 4.39
N PRO A 268 34.37 -43.41 3.78
CA PRO A 268 34.14 -44.65 4.51
C PRO A 268 35.18 -44.88 5.62
N GLU A 269 34.76 -45.57 6.69
CA GLU A 269 35.68 -46.06 7.72
C GLU A 269 36.69 -47.03 7.10
N GLY A 270 37.94 -46.60 6.95
CA GLY A 270 38.98 -47.41 6.28
C GLY A 270 39.75 -46.65 5.19
N GLY A 271 39.32 -45.43 4.88
CA GLY A 271 39.95 -44.60 3.84
C GLY A 271 39.56 -44.95 2.39
N PHE A 272 40.23 -44.30 1.44
CA PHE A 272 39.98 -44.58 0.04
C PHE A 272 40.65 -45.87 -0.41
N PRO A 273 40.00 -46.65 -1.31
CA PRO A 273 40.69 -47.71 -2.00
C PRO A 273 41.85 -47.15 -2.82
N ASN A 274 43.01 -47.81 -2.77
CA ASN A 274 44.26 -47.37 -3.39
C ASN A 274 44.25 -47.28 -4.94
N SER A 275 43.13 -47.43 -5.59
CA SER A 275 43.01 -47.34 -7.06
C SER A 275 42.03 -46.22 -7.43
N ALA A 276 42.44 -45.38 -8.39
CA ALA A 276 41.47 -44.58 -9.14
C ALA A 276 40.46 -45.54 -9.73
N GLY A 277 39.21 -45.53 -9.22
CA GLY A 277 38.12 -46.39 -9.70
C GLY A 277 37.94 -46.27 -11.22
N GLU A 278 37.12 -47.14 -11.80
CA GLU A 278 36.73 -46.95 -13.21
C GLU A 278 36.04 -45.59 -13.41
N PRO A 279 36.25 -44.91 -14.54
CA PRO A 279 35.60 -43.66 -14.84
C PRO A 279 34.07 -43.85 -14.90
N SER A 280 33.31 -43.02 -14.19
CA SER A 280 31.85 -42.97 -14.28
C SER A 280 31.38 -42.09 -15.44
N SER A 281 30.22 -42.35 -15.94
CA SER A 281 29.55 -41.48 -16.92
C SER A 281 28.65 -40.49 -16.23
N LEU A 282 29.13 -39.27 -16.05
CA LEU A 282 28.35 -38.19 -15.42
C LEU A 282 26.96 -38.02 -16.05
N ARG A 283 26.80 -38.28 -17.35
CA ARG A 283 25.52 -38.25 -18.06
C ARG A 283 24.58 -39.37 -17.62
N ILE A 284 25.11 -40.60 -17.46
CA ILE A 284 24.32 -41.77 -17.01
C ILE A 284 23.91 -41.53 -15.54
N ASP A 285 24.83 -41.09 -14.73
CA ASP A 285 24.58 -40.82 -13.31
C ASP A 285 23.55 -39.72 -13.12
N LEU A 286 23.63 -38.62 -13.89
CA LEU A 286 22.61 -37.57 -13.91
C LEU A 286 21.23 -38.12 -14.34
N SER A 287 21.21 -39.03 -15.32
CA SER A 287 19.96 -39.68 -15.79
C SER A 287 19.39 -40.68 -14.78
N SER A 288 20.23 -41.21 -13.88
CA SER A 288 19.83 -42.17 -12.84
C SER A 288 19.34 -41.53 -11.57
N LEU A 289 19.44 -40.20 -11.46
CA LEU A 289 18.95 -39.44 -10.28
C LEU A 289 17.47 -39.71 -10.05
N LYS A 290 17.07 -39.71 -8.77
CA LYS A 290 15.67 -39.90 -8.36
C LYS A 290 14.85 -38.63 -8.61
N PHE A 291 14.50 -38.39 -9.87
CA PHE A 291 13.82 -37.20 -10.36
C PHE A 291 12.65 -36.74 -9.46
N ARG A 292 11.78 -37.71 -9.10
CA ARG A 292 10.60 -37.38 -8.30
C ARG A 292 10.95 -36.90 -6.90
N GLU A 293 11.92 -37.56 -6.25
CA GLU A 293 12.35 -37.18 -4.90
C GLU A 293 13.01 -35.79 -4.91
N ILE A 294 13.89 -35.56 -5.91
CA ILE A 294 14.56 -34.26 -6.08
C ILE A 294 13.54 -33.14 -6.31
N ARG A 295 12.61 -33.35 -7.26
CA ARG A 295 11.55 -32.34 -7.54
C ARG A 295 10.73 -32.01 -6.30
N VAL A 296 10.25 -33.02 -5.57
CA VAL A 296 9.49 -32.82 -4.35
C VAL A 296 10.31 -32.04 -3.31
N ARG A 297 11.58 -32.41 -3.13
CA ARG A 297 12.49 -31.74 -2.18
C ARG A 297 12.72 -30.28 -2.55
N THR A 298 13.07 -29.99 -3.79
CA THR A 298 13.38 -28.63 -4.24
C THR A 298 12.15 -27.72 -4.27
N LEU A 299 10.97 -28.23 -4.62
CA LEU A 299 9.72 -27.50 -4.51
C LEU A 299 9.36 -27.19 -3.04
N LYS A 300 9.55 -28.17 -2.13
CA LYS A 300 9.37 -27.95 -0.69
C LYS A 300 10.36 -26.91 -0.14
N GLY A 301 11.63 -26.98 -0.57
CA GLY A 301 12.63 -25.99 -0.20
C GLY A 301 12.24 -24.58 -0.64
N SER A 302 11.81 -24.43 -1.89
CA SER A 302 11.32 -23.15 -2.42
C SER A 302 10.07 -22.64 -1.69
N ILE A 303 9.15 -23.53 -1.29
CA ILE A 303 7.98 -23.13 -0.48
C ILE A 303 8.41 -22.69 0.94
N ARG A 304 9.37 -23.40 1.55
CA ARG A 304 9.89 -22.98 2.88
C ARG A 304 10.55 -21.61 2.81
N GLU A 305 11.30 -21.31 1.75
CA GLU A 305 11.90 -20.00 1.56
C GLU A 305 10.83 -18.92 1.34
N LEU A 306 9.74 -19.23 0.62
CA LEU A 306 8.58 -18.35 0.48
C LEU A 306 7.93 -18.03 1.85
N LEU A 307 7.83 -19.03 2.75
CA LEU A 307 7.24 -18.91 4.09
C LEU A 307 8.22 -18.41 5.15
N ASN A 308 9.48 -18.17 4.79
CA ASN A 308 10.54 -17.77 5.72
C ASN A 308 10.21 -16.43 6.38
N LYS A 309 10.32 -16.38 7.71
CA LYS A 309 9.99 -15.20 8.52
C LYS A 309 10.98 -14.05 8.35
N GLU A 310 12.21 -14.33 7.91
CA GLU A 310 13.28 -13.34 7.78
C GLU A 310 13.39 -12.79 6.36
N ASN A 311 13.14 -13.59 5.33
CA ASN A 311 13.37 -13.25 3.93
C ASN A 311 12.14 -13.44 3.04
N GLY A 312 11.10 -14.16 3.49
CA GLY A 312 9.92 -14.51 2.71
C GLY A 312 8.78 -13.48 2.79
N VAL A 313 7.59 -13.91 2.35
CA VAL A 313 6.37 -13.09 2.38
C VAL A 313 6.03 -12.56 3.78
N PRO A 314 6.20 -13.32 4.88
CA PRO A 314 5.92 -12.79 6.22
C PRO A 314 6.77 -11.56 6.57
N ARG A 315 8.03 -11.51 6.16
CA ARG A 315 8.90 -10.34 6.34
C ARG A 315 8.41 -9.13 5.56
N TRP A 316 7.98 -9.35 4.32
CA TRP A 316 7.41 -8.30 3.48
C TRP A 316 6.12 -7.74 4.09
N LEU A 317 5.21 -8.60 4.57
CA LEU A 317 4.01 -8.18 5.30
C LEU A 317 4.35 -7.39 6.57
N HIS A 318 5.35 -7.83 7.33
CA HIS A 318 5.80 -7.12 8.53
C HIS A 318 6.33 -5.71 8.20
N SER A 319 7.08 -5.56 7.10
CA SER A 319 7.54 -4.23 6.65
C SER A 319 6.39 -3.31 6.28
N LEU A 320 5.36 -3.82 5.57
CA LEU A 320 4.15 -3.06 5.26
C LEU A 320 3.39 -2.65 6.51
N ARG A 321 3.26 -3.54 7.48
CA ARG A 321 2.59 -3.24 8.77
C ARG A 321 3.32 -2.13 9.51
N ASN A 322 4.64 -2.21 9.65
CA ASN A 322 5.42 -1.16 10.30
C ASN A 322 5.25 0.20 9.61
N SER A 323 5.32 0.21 8.26
CA SER A 323 5.09 1.43 7.49
C SER A 323 3.67 1.99 7.67
N SER A 324 2.67 1.12 7.80
CA SER A 324 1.27 1.47 8.06
C SER A 324 1.09 2.08 9.46
N GLU A 325 1.72 1.50 10.49
CA GLU A 325 1.69 1.99 11.87
C GLU A 325 2.37 3.37 11.97
N ASP A 326 3.52 3.56 11.31
CA ASP A 326 4.21 4.86 11.24
C ASP A 326 3.36 5.93 10.55
N LEU A 327 2.54 5.53 9.58
CA LEU A 327 1.65 6.42 8.86
C LEU A 327 0.38 6.78 9.64
N GLN A 328 -0.07 5.93 10.56
CA GLN A 328 -1.32 6.11 11.30
C GLN A 328 -1.35 7.45 12.06
N ALA A 329 -0.30 7.77 12.81
CA ALA A 329 -0.19 9.03 13.55
C ALA A 329 -0.24 10.25 12.63
N THR A 330 0.27 10.13 11.41
CA THR A 330 0.26 11.19 10.41
C THR A 330 -1.11 11.33 9.75
N SER A 331 -1.75 10.20 9.44
CA SER A 331 -3.12 10.15 8.91
C SER A 331 -4.12 10.80 9.88
N GLU A 332 -4.02 10.51 11.17
CA GLU A 332 -4.85 11.14 12.21
C GLU A 332 -4.67 12.66 12.26
N ARG A 333 -3.45 13.16 12.08
CA ARG A 333 -3.16 14.61 12.03
C ARG A 333 -3.66 15.29 10.76
N LEU A 334 -3.81 14.54 9.66
CA LEU A 334 -4.34 15.01 8.37
C LEU A 334 -5.83 14.70 8.21
N SER A 335 -6.46 14.04 9.17
CA SER A 335 -7.91 13.84 9.14
C SER A 335 -8.61 15.19 9.01
N SER A 336 -9.71 15.22 8.27
CA SER A 336 -10.46 16.45 7.99
C SER A 336 -10.83 17.21 9.27
N ASP A 337 -11.10 16.49 10.36
CA ASP A 337 -11.50 17.08 11.64
C ASP A 337 -10.32 17.67 12.43
N ALA A 338 -9.12 17.12 12.27
CA ALA A 338 -7.92 17.64 12.93
C ALA A 338 -7.25 18.79 12.16
N VAL A 339 -7.35 18.76 10.83
CA VAL A 339 -6.76 19.77 9.93
C VAL A 339 -7.58 21.06 9.95
N LEU A 340 -8.91 20.94 10.04
CA LEU A 340 -9.85 22.04 9.93
C LEU A 340 -10.46 22.45 11.27
N ARG A 341 -9.69 22.40 12.38
CA ARG A 341 -10.11 23.02 13.64
C ARG A 341 -10.15 24.53 13.48
N ILE A 342 -11.30 25.01 12.98
CA ILE A 342 -11.56 26.45 12.89
C ILE A 342 -11.85 26.94 14.31
N ARG A 343 -10.89 27.63 14.92
CA ARG A 343 -10.99 28.05 16.33
C ARG A 343 -11.90 29.25 16.54
N ASP A 344 -11.99 30.16 15.58
CA ASP A 344 -12.60 31.49 15.73
C ASP A 344 -13.58 31.77 14.58
N TRP A 345 -14.59 30.90 14.40
CA TRP A 345 -15.63 31.20 13.42
C TRP A 345 -16.55 32.32 13.92
N PRO A 346 -16.79 33.35 13.11
CA PRO A 346 -17.60 34.49 13.57
C PRO A 346 -19.04 34.09 13.82
N VAL A 347 -19.61 34.67 14.87
CA VAL A 347 -21.02 34.46 15.19
C VAL A 347 -21.88 35.30 14.23
N PRO A 348 -22.89 34.71 13.59
CA PRO A 348 -23.81 35.44 12.72
C PRO A 348 -24.58 36.54 13.46
N PRO A 349 -24.90 37.65 12.79
CA PRO A 349 -25.59 38.78 13.45
C PRO A 349 -27.02 38.40 13.88
N THR A 350 -27.31 38.53 15.16
CA THR A 350 -28.60 38.24 15.78
C THR A 350 -29.76 38.99 15.12
N SER A 351 -29.53 40.26 14.69
CA SER A 351 -30.52 41.08 14.02
C SER A 351 -31.04 40.44 12.68
N SER A 352 -30.18 39.74 11.97
CA SER A 352 -30.53 39.09 10.71
C SER A 352 -31.47 37.90 10.96
N PHE A 353 -31.19 37.07 11.97
CA PHE A 353 -32.08 35.98 12.35
C PHE A 353 -33.45 36.48 12.83
N VAL A 354 -33.48 37.55 13.65
CA VAL A 354 -34.74 38.16 14.12
C VAL A 354 -35.57 38.65 12.94
N THR A 355 -34.95 39.23 11.93
CA THR A 355 -35.63 39.68 10.72
C THR A 355 -36.25 38.55 9.94
N GLU A 356 -35.52 37.45 9.73
CA GLU A 356 -36.01 36.26 9.02
C GLU A 356 -37.14 35.53 9.78
N ILE A 357 -36.99 35.39 11.12
CA ILE A 357 -38.04 34.83 11.95
C ILE A 357 -39.34 35.67 11.87
N ARG A 358 -39.23 37.00 11.90
CA ARG A 358 -40.38 37.88 11.69
C ARG A 358 -41.03 37.71 10.35
N THR A 359 -40.24 37.58 9.27
CA THR A 359 -40.75 37.36 7.93
C THR A 359 -41.48 36.04 7.83
N TRP A 360 -40.89 34.98 8.41
CA TRP A 360 -41.52 33.67 8.49
C TRP A 360 -42.87 33.69 9.24
N TRP A 361 -42.94 34.39 10.41
CA TRP A 361 -44.19 34.57 11.16
C TRP A 361 -45.23 35.36 10.37
N LYS A 362 -44.84 36.46 9.75
CA LYS A 362 -45.75 37.27 8.92
C LYS A 362 -46.37 36.48 7.78
N ALA A 363 -45.62 35.62 7.14
CA ALA A 363 -46.07 34.79 6.05
C ALA A 363 -47.17 33.78 6.47
N ARG A 364 -47.15 33.34 7.74
CA ARG A 364 -48.09 32.35 8.29
C ARG A 364 -49.26 32.94 9.09
N GLN A 365 -49.35 34.28 9.22
CA GLN A 365 -50.49 34.93 9.86
C GLN A 365 -51.75 34.84 9.02
N GLN A 366 -52.87 34.45 9.64
CA GLN A 366 -54.20 34.37 8.99
C GLN A 366 -55.09 35.56 9.29
N GLY A 367 -55.83 36.06 8.30
CA GLY A 367 -56.98 36.92 8.43
C GLY A 367 -56.72 38.37 8.85
N TRP A 368 -57.49 38.89 9.83
CA TRP A 368 -57.49 40.29 10.26
C TRP A 368 -56.22 40.69 11.03
N ALA A 369 -55.57 39.77 11.73
CA ALA A 369 -54.32 40.01 12.41
C ALA A 369 -53.22 40.50 11.44
N ARG A 370 -53.24 40.05 10.20
CA ARG A 370 -52.36 40.48 9.11
C ARG A 370 -52.63 41.95 8.68
N ARG A 371 -53.88 42.40 8.76
CA ARG A 371 -54.26 43.79 8.44
C ARG A 371 -53.81 44.76 9.55
N ILE A 372 -53.98 44.40 10.81
CA ILE A 372 -53.60 45.25 11.96
C ILE A 372 -52.06 45.39 12.01
N ASN A 373 -51.31 44.32 11.86
CA ASN A 373 -49.85 44.38 11.85
C ASN A 373 -49.31 45.27 10.72
N ARG A 374 -49.95 45.25 9.55
CA ARG A 374 -49.60 46.14 8.45
C ARG A 374 -49.76 47.64 8.76
N VAL A 375 -50.83 48.00 9.48
CA VAL A 375 -51.05 49.40 9.93
C VAL A 375 -50.03 49.83 10.96
N TYR A 376 -49.60 48.92 11.85
CA TYR A 376 -48.57 49.23 12.85
C TYR A 376 -47.14 49.28 12.29
N ASP A 377 -46.82 48.41 11.31
CA ASP A 377 -45.54 48.48 10.58
C ASP A 377 -45.40 49.84 9.85
N THR A 378 -46.51 50.35 9.32
CA THR A 378 -46.56 51.66 8.64
C THR A 378 -46.46 52.81 9.62
N LEU A 379 -47.14 52.76 10.76
CA LEU A 379 -47.09 53.78 11.82
C LEU A 379 -45.73 53.76 12.59
N GLY A 380 -45.22 52.54 12.87
CA GLY A 380 -43.92 52.39 13.56
C GLY A 380 -42.74 52.87 12.71
N SER A 381 -42.77 52.63 11.42
CA SER A 381 -41.72 53.13 10.50
C SER A 381 -41.78 54.64 10.33
N GLY A 382 -42.96 55.26 10.40
CA GLY A 382 -43.13 56.72 10.27
C GLY A 382 -42.60 57.51 11.51
N ILE A 383 -42.67 56.94 12.71
CA ILE A 383 -42.20 57.61 13.93
C ILE A 383 -40.68 57.45 14.15
N MET A 384 -40.09 56.33 13.69
CA MET A 384 -38.66 56.05 13.83
C MET A 384 -37.81 56.60 12.71
N TRP A 385 -38.40 56.98 11.57
CA TRP A 385 -37.66 57.42 10.38
C TRP A 385 -36.82 58.70 10.63
N PRO A 386 -37.28 59.77 11.31
CA PRO A 386 -36.46 60.93 11.57
C PRO A 386 -35.31 60.68 12.56
N LEU A 387 -35.47 59.76 13.51
CA LEU A 387 -34.42 59.35 14.46
C LEU A 387 -33.32 58.51 13.78
N LYS A 388 -33.67 57.63 12.84
CA LYS A 388 -32.71 56.87 12.04
C LYS A 388 -31.95 57.77 11.06
N ALA A 389 -32.64 58.72 10.41
CA ALA A 389 -32.02 59.67 9.50
C ALA A 389 -31.03 60.62 10.20
N ALA A 390 -31.37 61.07 11.41
CA ALA A 390 -30.46 61.89 12.22
C ALA A 390 -29.23 61.10 12.73
N ARG A 391 -29.38 59.86 13.09
CA ARG A 391 -28.28 58.98 13.52
C ARG A 391 -27.34 58.60 12.36
N ASN A 392 -27.87 58.33 11.18
CA ASN A 392 -27.10 57.99 9.97
C ASN A 392 -26.32 59.20 9.43
N ALA A 393 -26.84 60.44 9.62
CA ALA A 393 -26.12 61.67 9.25
C ALA A 393 -24.92 61.97 10.16
N ILE A 394 -24.88 61.41 11.39
CA ILE A 394 -23.80 61.62 12.37
C ILE A 394 -22.74 60.49 12.32
N GLN A 395 -23.10 59.26 11.88
CA GLN A 395 -22.23 58.06 11.98
C GLN A 395 -21.75 57.45 10.66
N GLY A 396 -22.10 58.03 9.50
CA GLY A 396 -21.87 57.40 8.20
C GLY A 396 -22.91 56.30 7.90
N GLU A 397 -22.98 55.85 6.67
CA GLU A 397 -23.89 54.74 6.30
C GLU A 397 -23.55 53.49 7.10
N PRO A 398 -24.51 52.89 7.86
CA PRO A 398 -24.28 51.68 8.62
C PRO A 398 -24.05 50.54 7.62
N ILE A 399 -22.85 49.96 7.69
CA ILE A 399 -22.55 48.73 6.94
C ILE A 399 -23.59 47.68 7.35
N GLU A 400 -24.26 47.08 6.39
CA GLU A 400 -25.27 46.02 6.65
C GLU A 400 -24.65 44.90 7.52
N PRO A 401 -25.35 44.44 8.59
CA PRO A 401 -24.78 43.46 9.52
C PRO A 401 -24.29 42.18 8.83
N ILE A 402 -24.95 41.76 7.74
CA ILE A 402 -24.55 40.59 6.92
C ILE A 402 -23.23 40.88 6.16
N ALA A 403 -23.05 42.10 5.64
CA ALA A 403 -21.81 42.46 4.96
C ALA A 403 -20.61 42.46 5.94
N GLN A 404 -20.81 42.93 7.17
CA GLN A 404 -19.81 42.86 8.22
C GLN A 404 -19.48 41.44 8.67
N TYR A 405 -20.49 40.57 8.75
CA TYR A 405 -20.31 39.15 9.01
C TYR A 405 -19.52 38.49 7.88
N ARG A 406 -19.83 38.76 6.62
CA ARG A 406 -19.13 38.24 5.44
C ARG A 406 -17.62 38.54 5.50
N GLU A 407 -17.23 39.73 5.85
CA GLU A 407 -15.81 40.09 5.96
C GLU A 407 -15.12 39.43 7.16
N ARG A 408 -15.79 39.25 8.28
CA ARG A 408 -15.26 38.49 9.42
C ARG A 408 -15.13 37.00 9.10
N GLU A 409 -16.11 36.43 8.42
CA GLU A 409 -16.04 35.02 7.93
C GLU A 409 -14.87 34.85 6.96
N TRP A 410 -14.67 35.83 6.04
CA TRP A 410 -13.55 35.77 5.12
C TRP A 410 -12.20 35.84 5.85
N SER A 411 -12.07 36.66 6.88
CA SER A 411 -10.87 36.72 7.71
C SER A 411 -10.59 35.36 8.39
N ALA A 412 -11.62 34.71 8.95
CA ALA A 412 -11.50 33.40 9.57
C ALA A 412 -11.10 32.33 8.54
N ILE A 413 -11.65 32.37 7.32
CA ILE A 413 -11.28 31.52 6.19
C ILE A 413 -9.79 31.67 5.84
N LEU A 414 -9.31 32.90 5.71
CA LEU A 414 -7.90 33.19 5.40
C LEU A 414 -6.97 32.60 6.47
N THR A 415 -7.26 32.87 7.75
CA THR A 415 -6.47 32.31 8.85
C THR A 415 -6.43 30.79 8.83
N THR A 416 -7.57 30.16 8.58
CA THR A 416 -7.65 28.68 8.49
C THR A 416 -6.81 28.15 7.33
N ILE A 417 -6.81 28.83 6.19
CA ILE A 417 -6.01 28.42 5.02
C ILE A 417 -4.52 28.59 5.32
N GLU A 418 -4.12 29.69 5.95
CA GLU A 418 -2.72 29.94 6.32
C GLU A 418 -2.21 28.89 7.30
N GLU A 419 -2.95 28.61 8.36
CA GLU A 419 -2.62 27.54 9.30
C GLU A 419 -2.52 26.17 8.64
N LEU A 420 -3.38 25.89 7.65
CA LEU A 420 -3.35 24.64 6.89
C LEU A 420 -2.08 24.53 6.03
N PHE A 421 -1.71 25.59 5.29
CA PHE A 421 -0.48 25.61 4.49
C PHE A 421 0.76 25.45 5.37
N ASP A 422 0.85 26.18 6.48
CA ASP A 422 1.97 26.08 7.42
C ASP A 422 2.08 24.67 8.01
N LYS A 423 0.94 24.05 8.33
CA LYS A 423 0.89 22.67 8.82
C LYS A 423 1.34 21.66 7.77
N LEU A 424 0.90 21.79 6.53
CA LEU A 424 1.32 20.91 5.43
C LEU A 424 2.80 21.10 5.12
N GLN A 425 3.30 22.33 5.12
CA GLN A 425 4.72 22.61 4.92
C GLN A 425 5.58 22.00 6.05
N TRP A 426 5.18 22.20 7.31
CA TRP A 426 5.86 21.55 8.44
C TRP A 426 5.86 20.03 8.33
N MET A 427 4.76 19.41 7.86
CA MET A 427 4.68 17.97 7.66
C MET A 427 5.54 17.50 6.49
N ALA A 428 5.72 18.30 5.44
CA ALA A 428 6.65 18.02 4.36
C ALA A 428 8.12 18.07 4.81
N GLU A 429 8.46 19.01 5.70
CA GLU A 429 9.83 19.20 6.19
C GLU A 429 10.23 18.22 7.31
N SER A 430 9.32 17.94 8.25
CA SER A 430 9.57 17.15 9.46
C SER A 430 8.82 15.81 9.49
N GLY A 431 8.05 15.50 8.47
CA GLY A 431 7.21 14.32 8.38
C GLY A 431 7.94 13.08 7.83
N ASN A 432 7.18 12.00 7.68
CA ASN A 432 7.64 10.76 7.11
C ASN A 432 7.99 10.92 5.61
N ASP A 433 9.16 10.42 5.19
CA ASP A 433 9.65 10.49 3.81
C ASP A 433 8.68 9.87 2.78
N MET A 434 7.85 8.91 3.19
CA MET A 434 6.86 8.26 2.32
C MET A 434 5.74 9.21 1.86
N ILE A 435 5.34 10.17 2.71
CA ILE A 435 4.25 11.09 2.39
C ILE A 435 4.73 12.44 1.85
N ARG A 436 6.00 12.77 2.06
CA ARG A 436 6.61 14.04 1.61
C ARG A 436 6.30 14.35 0.14
N PRO A 437 6.53 13.45 -0.84
CA PRO A 437 6.28 13.75 -2.26
C PRO A 437 4.80 14.08 -2.53
N ARG A 438 3.88 13.45 -1.80
CA ARG A 438 2.42 13.68 -1.97
C ARG A 438 2.00 15.01 -1.36
N ILE A 439 2.53 15.37 -0.20
CA ILE A 439 2.28 16.68 0.40
C ILE A 439 2.91 17.79 -0.44
N GLU A 440 4.12 17.62 -0.93
CA GLU A 440 4.77 18.55 -1.86
C GLU A 440 3.97 18.71 -3.15
N ALA A 441 3.40 17.64 -3.69
CA ALA A 441 2.51 17.69 -4.84
C ALA A 441 1.25 18.51 -4.56
N VAL A 442 0.67 18.40 -3.36
CA VAL A 442 -0.47 19.25 -2.92
C VAL A 442 -0.05 20.71 -2.81
N LEU A 443 1.11 20.98 -2.19
CA LEU A 443 1.63 22.35 -2.02
C LEU A 443 2.03 23.01 -3.35
N THR A 444 2.54 22.25 -4.31
CA THR A 444 2.95 22.76 -5.63
C THR A 444 1.80 22.79 -6.64
N GLY A 445 0.83 21.88 -6.51
CA GLY A 445 -0.33 21.76 -7.41
C GLY A 445 -1.38 22.85 -7.24
N ALA A 446 -1.42 23.51 -6.07
CA ALA A 446 -2.30 24.64 -5.79
C ALA A 446 -1.44 25.83 -5.37
N SER A 447 -1.21 26.79 -6.27
CA SER A 447 -0.63 28.08 -5.89
C SER A 447 -1.50 28.67 -4.79
N ARG A 448 -0.89 28.99 -3.63
CA ARG A 448 -1.58 29.60 -2.47
C ARG A 448 -2.44 30.79 -2.90
N THR A 449 -1.92 31.61 -3.79
CA THR A 449 -2.61 32.79 -4.32
C THR A 449 -3.84 32.39 -5.15
N GLU A 450 -3.72 31.43 -6.05
CA GLU A 450 -4.84 30.97 -6.90
C GLU A 450 -5.94 30.32 -6.05
N LEU A 451 -5.59 29.56 -5.04
CA LEU A 451 -6.56 28.96 -4.12
C LEU A 451 -7.31 30.06 -3.33
N ILE A 452 -6.61 31.04 -2.80
CA ILE A 452 -7.23 32.17 -2.07
C ILE A 452 -8.17 32.97 -3.00
N GLU A 453 -7.75 33.24 -4.23
CA GLU A 453 -8.60 33.94 -5.22
C GLU A 453 -9.85 33.10 -5.58
N LEU A 454 -9.70 31.81 -5.80
CA LEU A 454 -10.82 30.91 -6.07
C LEU A 454 -11.81 30.86 -4.91
N LEU A 455 -11.29 30.74 -3.67
CA LEU A 455 -12.11 30.70 -2.46
C LEU A 455 -12.82 32.05 -2.26
N ARG A 456 -12.13 33.18 -2.49
CA ARG A 456 -12.74 34.52 -2.41
C ARG A 456 -13.88 34.67 -3.41
N LYS A 457 -13.65 34.26 -4.66
CA LYS A 457 -14.68 34.28 -5.69
C LYS A 457 -15.90 33.46 -5.31
N ARG A 458 -15.71 32.25 -4.80
CA ARG A 458 -16.80 31.38 -4.34
C ARG A 458 -17.49 31.91 -3.09
N HIS A 459 -16.74 32.47 -2.14
CA HIS A 459 -17.29 33.11 -0.95
C HIS A 459 -18.17 34.33 -1.29
N LEU A 460 -17.74 35.17 -2.24
CA LEU A 460 -18.52 36.31 -2.71
C LEU A 460 -19.79 35.90 -3.45
N ALA A 461 -19.80 34.73 -4.11
CA ALA A 461 -20.96 34.20 -4.80
C ALA A 461 -22.03 33.60 -3.85
N VAL A 462 -21.73 33.43 -2.57
CA VAL A 462 -22.69 32.91 -1.59
C VAL A 462 -23.74 33.95 -1.26
N ASP A 463 -25.00 33.57 -1.41
CA ASP A 463 -26.14 34.35 -0.92
C ASP A 463 -26.43 33.99 0.56
N PHE A 464 -25.80 34.74 1.46
CA PHE A 464 -25.99 34.57 2.90
C PHE A 464 -27.43 34.79 3.36
N GLY A 465 -28.18 35.65 2.66
CA GLY A 465 -29.59 35.91 2.94
C GLY A 465 -30.45 34.66 2.66
N ALA A 466 -30.25 34.09 1.49
CA ALA A 466 -30.95 32.86 1.12
C ALA A 466 -30.59 31.69 2.05
N GLU A 467 -29.29 31.48 2.38
CA GLU A 467 -28.88 30.44 3.32
C GLU A 467 -29.47 30.62 4.73
N LEU A 468 -29.51 31.87 5.20
CA LEU A 468 -30.10 32.20 6.49
C LEU A 468 -31.61 31.91 6.50
N THR A 469 -32.32 32.34 5.45
CA THR A 469 -33.74 32.09 5.26
C THR A 469 -34.06 30.59 5.26
N ASP A 470 -33.23 29.78 4.56
CA ASP A 470 -33.38 28.32 4.52
C ASP A 470 -33.21 27.69 5.90
N VAL A 471 -32.16 28.07 6.64
CA VAL A 471 -31.92 27.54 7.98
C VAL A 471 -33.06 27.91 8.94
N VAL A 472 -33.51 29.17 8.89
CA VAL A 472 -34.65 29.62 9.69
C VAL A 472 -35.93 28.85 9.36
N ASN A 473 -36.24 28.66 8.08
CA ASN A 473 -37.42 27.90 7.65
C ASN A 473 -37.36 26.46 8.15
N GLN A 474 -36.23 25.78 7.96
CA GLN A 474 -36.07 24.38 8.40
C GLN A 474 -36.20 24.22 9.91
N GLU A 475 -35.56 25.07 10.70
CA GLU A 475 -35.59 24.97 12.16
C GLU A 475 -36.93 25.43 12.73
N MET A 476 -37.63 26.38 12.08
CA MET A 476 -38.99 26.78 12.48
C MET A 476 -39.99 25.68 12.18
N ASP A 477 -39.88 24.98 11.05
CA ASP A 477 -40.77 23.87 10.72
C ASP A 477 -40.52 22.66 11.66
N ARG A 478 -39.26 22.43 12.07
CA ARG A 478 -38.93 21.46 13.12
C ARG A 478 -39.50 21.87 14.48
N PHE A 479 -39.40 23.15 14.84
CA PHE A 479 -39.97 23.65 16.08
C PHE A 479 -41.50 23.41 16.18
N ILE A 480 -42.23 23.58 15.09
CA ILE A 480 -43.65 23.26 15.02
C ILE A 480 -43.89 21.77 15.28
N THR A 481 -43.04 20.92 14.73
CA THR A 481 -43.18 19.46 14.83
C THR A 481 -42.80 18.93 16.21
N ASP A 482 -41.71 19.44 16.78
CA ASP A 482 -41.12 18.96 18.03
C ASP A 482 -41.83 19.54 19.27
N SER A 483 -42.48 20.71 19.14
CA SER A 483 -43.12 21.43 20.24
C SER A 483 -44.46 22.06 19.83
N PRO A 484 -45.43 21.28 19.41
CA PRO A 484 -46.71 21.79 18.88
C PRO A 484 -47.50 22.59 19.92
N ASP A 485 -47.46 22.20 21.19
CA ASP A 485 -48.14 22.89 22.28
C ASP A 485 -47.56 24.27 22.56
N LEU A 486 -46.22 24.40 22.52
CA LEU A 486 -45.51 25.65 22.64
C LEU A 486 -45.82 26.57 21.45
N PHE A 487 -45.82 26.02 20.25
CA PHE A 487 -46.18 26.73 19.03
C PHE A 487 -47.65 27.22 19.09
N ALA A 488 -48.59 26.37 19.53
CA ALA A 488 -49.99 26.75 19.73
C ALA A 488 -50.16 27.85 20.79
N PHE A 489 -49.41 27.76 21.89
CA PHE A 489 -49.36 28.79 22.94
C PHE A 489 -48.88 30.12 22.40
N TYR A 490 -47.74 30.17 21.69
CA TYR A 490 -47.24 31.39 21.07
C TYR A 490 -48.17 31.95 20.00
N ARG A 491 -48.86 31.12 19.25
CA ARG A 491 -49.88 31.53 18.27
C ARG A 491 -51.10 32.15 18.97
N GLN A 492 -51.54 31.60 20.10
CA GLN A 492 -52.64 32.17 20.90
C GLN A 492 -52.26 33.50 21.55
N LEU A 493 -51.06 33.58 22.15
CA LEU A 493 -50.53 34.83 22.72
C LEU A 493 -50.44 35.95 21.67
N HIS A 494 -50.02 35.61 20.44
CA HIS A 494 -49.96 36.54 19.34
C HIS A 494 -51.33 37.04 18.90
N ASN A 495 -52.35 36.21 18.92
CA ASN A 495 -53.72 36.55 18.58
C ASN A 495 -54.40 37.39 19.66
N VAL A 496 -54.09 37.11 20.94
CA VAL A 496 -54.58 37.86 22.10
C VAL A 496 -53.89 39.22 22.23
N SER A 497 -52.59 39.30 21.92
CA SER A 497 -51.80 40.52 21.99
C SER A 497 -52.22 41.59 20.98
N ALA A 498 -53.02 41.24 19.97
CA ALA A 498 -53.68 42.18 19.07
C ALA A 498 -54.75 43.03 19.79
N ALA A 499 -55.31 42.56 20.92
CA ALA A 499 -56.34 43.22 21.67
C ALA A 499 -55.86 43.90 23.00
N VAL A 500 -54.71 43.43 23.57
CA VAL A 500 -54.21 43.90 24.90
C VAL A 500 -52.73 44.30 24.78
N ARG A 501 -52.47 45.47 24.31
CA ARG A 501 -51.20 45.85 23.69
C ARG A 501 -50.06 46.43 24.55
N PRO A 502 -50.10 46.80 25.79
CA PRO A 502 -48.86 47.33 26.37
C PRO A 502 -47.94 46.28 27.02
N MET A 503 -48.48 45.19 27.58
CA MET A 503 -47.60 44.26 28.35
C MET A 503 -47.03 43.07 27.56
N THR A 504 -47.74 42.54 26.60
CA THR A 504 -47.27 41.35 25.83
C THR A 504 -46.27 41.70 24.72
N SER A 505 -46.34 42.92 24.21
CA SER A 505 -45.32 43.45 23.32
C SER A 505 -43.97 43.62 24.04
N VAL A 506 -43.96 44.01 25.33
CA VAL A 506 -42.73 44.15 26.14
C VAL A 506 -42.08 42.79 26.40
N VAL A 507 -42.84 41.73 26.63
CA VAL A 507 -42.31 40.37 26.84
C VAL A 507 -41.76 39.78 25.53
N LEU A 508 -42.46 39.94 24.43
CA LEU A 508 -41.94 39.51 23.10
C LEU A 508 -40.78 40.37 22.63
N PHE A 509 -40.72 41.65 22.98
CA PHE A 509 -39.63 42.58 22.69
C PHE A 509 -38.41 42.34 23.58
N SER A 510 -38.57 42.00 24.86
CA SER A 510 -37.49 41.63 25.77
C SER A 510 -36.91 40.27 25.46
N LEU A 511 -37.62 39.43 24.72
CA LEU A 511 -37.20 38.12 24.20
C LEU A 511 -36.53 38.22 22.80
N GLY A 512 -36.17 39.43 22.34
CA GLY A 512 -35.47 39.60 21.05
C GLY A 512 -36.39 39.77 19.83
N PHE A 513 -37.72 39.82 20.01
CA PHE A 513 -38.70 40.00 18.93
C PHE A 513 -39.21 41.43 18.73
N GLY A 514 -38.43 42.46 19.12
CA GLY A 514 -38.83 43.88 18.99
C GLY A 514 -37.70 44.90 19.07
N PRO A 515 -38.03 46.23 18.91
CA PRO A 515 -37.02 47.28 18.95
C PRO A 515 -36.23 47.36 20.28
N ALA A 516 -36.72 46.80 21.39
CA ALA A 516 -36.00 46.67 22.64
C ALA A 516 -34.97 45.49 22.61
N GLY A 517 -35.14 44.51 21.71
CA GLY A 517 -34.18 43.42 21.52
C GLY A 517 -32.83 43.89 20.97
N GLU A 518 -32.83 44.96 20.19
CA GLU A 518 -31.56 45.56 19.67
C GLU A 518 -30.71 46.22 20.77
N THR A 519 -31.29 46.60 21.89
CA THR A 519 -30.56 47.21 23.02
C THR A 519 -30.05 46.19 24.03
N VAL A 520 -30.61 44.98 24.05
CA VAL A 520 -30.23 43.87 24.94
C VAL A 520 -29.28 42.87 24.24
N ALA A 521 -29.28 42.82 22.91
CA ALA A 521 -28.43 41.95 22.12
C ALA A 521 -26.91 42.07 22.42
N PRO A 522 -26.32 43.21 22.69
CA PRO A 522 -24.91 43.31 23.06
C PRO A 522 -24.57 42.67 24.40
N LEU A 523 -25.49 42.66 25.36
CA LEU A 523 -25.29 42.08 26.70
C LEU A 523 -25.37 40.53 26.67
N VAL A 524 -26.05 39.98 25.69
CA VAL A 524 -26.18 38.51 25.50
C VAL A 524 -25.04 37.98 24.60
N ALA A 525 -24.51 38.80 23.70
CA ALA A 525 -23.40 38.44 22.81
C ALA A 525 -22.10 38.18 23.58
N ASP A 526 -21.82 38.93 24.65
CA ASP A 526 -20.62 38.73 25.46
C ASP A 526 -20.64 37.45 26.31
N ALA A 527 -21.82 36.97 26.69
CA ALA A 527 -21.98 35.69 27.37
C ALA A 527 -21.94 34.49 26.39
N ALA A 528 -22.23 34.71 25.11
CA ALA A 528 -22.30 33.68 24.09
C ALA A 528 -20.92 33.28 23.55
N THR A 529 -19.93 34.16 23.58
CA THR A 529 -18.59 33.89 23.07
C THR A 529 -17.85 32.77 23.82
N SER A 530 -18.18 32.53 25.08
CA SER A 530 -17.58 31.47 25.90
C SER A 530 -18.28 30.11 25.73
N ALA A 531 -19.54 30.08 25.28
CA ALA A 531 -20.34 28.84 25.17
C ALA A 531 -20.25 28.16 23.81
N VAL A 532 -19.91 28.89 22.74
CA VAL A 532 -19.83 28.37 21.36
C VAL A 532 -18.65 27.39 21.18
N ILE A 533 -17.60 27.50 22.00
CA ILE A 533 -16.40 26.65 21.92
C ILE A 533 -16.71 25.18 22.29
N HIS A 534 -17.74 24.89 23.08
CA HIS A 534 -18.05 23.53 23.52
C HIS A 534 -19.11 22.80 22.68
N VAL A 535 -19.90 23.48 21.87
CA VAL A 535 -21.02 22.86 21.12
C VAL A 535 -20.54 22.19 19.83
N VAL A 536 -19.42 22.63 19.24
CA VAL A 536 -18.90 22.02 18.00
C VAL A 536 -18.20 20.68 18.27
N ALA A 537 -17.78 20.40 19.51
CA ALA A 537 -17.15 19.14 19.89
C ALA A 537 -18.16 17.99 20.14
N ASP A 538 -19.43 18.30 20.43
CA ASP A 538 -20.44 17.31 20.83
C ASP A 538 -21.39 16.88 19.69
N VAL A 539 -21.38 17.52 18.54
CA VAL A 539 -22.32 17.23 17.43
C VAL A 539 -21.89 16.00 16.61
N ALA A 540 -20.65 15.55 16.74
CA ALA A 540 -20.18 14.32 16.11
C ALA A 540 -20.54 13.03 16.88
N GLY A 541 -21.04 13.14 18.11
CA GLY A 541 -21.50 12.01 18.91
C GLY A 541 -22.79 12.35 19.62
N GLY A 542 -23.89 11.75 19.19
CA GLY A 542 -25.24 11.98 19.70
C GLY A 542 -25.36 11.86 21.23
N ALA A 543 -25.23 12.97 21.94
CA ALA A 543 -25.49 13.06 23.35
C ALA A 543 -26.57 14.12 23.63
N THR A 544 -27.64 13.68 24.21
CA THR A 544 -28.75 14.49 24.76
C THR A 544 -28.20 15.36 25.90
N VAL A 545 -28.27 16.67 25.74
CA VAL A 545 -27.96 17.62 26.83
C VAL A 545 -29.09 17.59 27.87
N ALA A 546 -28.84 16.96 29.00
CA ALA A 546 -29.64 17.09 30.19
C ALA A 546 -29.31 18.43 30.90
N VAL A 547 -30.20 19.39 30.85
CA VAL A 547 -30.10 20.62 31.63
C VAL A 547 -30.55 20.31 33.06
N ALA A 548 -29.59 20.15 33.98
CA ALA A 548 -29.84 20.12 35.41
C ALA A 548 -29.75 21.55 35.97
N GLY A 549 -30.85 22.05 36.48
CA GLY A 549 -30.90 23.33 37.15
C GLY A 549 -32.32 23.66 37.62
N ASP A 550 -32.68 23.10 38.78
CA ASP A 550 -33.91 23.34 39.48
C ASP A 550 -33.88 24.70 40.20
N THR A 551 -34.64 25.68 39.74
CA THR A 551 -35.23 26.72 40.62
C THR A 551 -36.44 27.34 39.96
N ALA A 552 -37.52 27.37 40.73
CA ALA A 552 -38.83 27.79 40.34
C ALA A 552 -38.90 29.30 39.97
N VAL A 553 -39.07 29.56 38.68
CA VAL A 553 -39.56 30.82 38.15
C VAL A 553 -40.73 30.52 37.23
N GLY A 554 -41.83 31.24 37.44
CA GLY A 554 -43.16 30.92 36.86
C GLY A 554 -43.16 30.72 35.33
N ALA A 555 -44.26 30.27 34.78
CA ALA A 555 -44.42 29.81 33.38
C ALA A 555 -43.87 30.74 32.28
N ALA A 556 -43.70 32.03 32.54
CA ALA A 556 -43.06 33.01 31.66
C ALA A 556 -41.55 32.82 31.56
N GLY A 557 -40.86 32.37 32.62
CA GLY A 557 -39.40 32.14 32.62
C GLY A 557 -39.01 30.84 31.88
N LYS A 558 -39.86 29.81 31.90
CA LYS A 558 -39.61 28.56 31.15
C LYS A 558 -39.66 28.78 29.63
N GLY A 559 -40.56 29.64 29.14
CA GLY A 559 -40.65 29.98 27.73
C GLY A 559 -39.47 30.77 27.19
N ALA A 560 -38.90 31.69 28.01
CA ALA A 560 -37.73 32.50 27.63
C ALA A 560 -36.46 31.65 27.47
N GLY A 561 -36.23 30.68 28.37
CA GLY A 561 -35.09 29.76 28.29
C GLY A 561 -35.14 28.85 27.09
N ILE A 562 -36.33 28.36 26.71
CA ILE A 562 -36.51 27.51 25.54
C ILE A 562 -36.24 28.29 24.24
N LEU A 563 -36.72 29.53 24.13
CA LEU A 563 -36.47 30.38 22.97
C LEU A 563 -34.99 30.75 22.85
N GLN A 564 -34.35 30.99 23.95
CA GLN A 564 -32.91 31.29 23.98
C GLN A 564 -32.12 30.05 23.53
N ALA A 565 -32.43 28.88 24.07
CA ALA A 565 -31.80 27.60 23.65
C ALA A 565 -32.02 27.30 22.15
N TRP A 566 -33.24 27.59 21.68
CA TRP A 566 -33.58 27.41 20.27
C TRP A 566 -32.82 28.42 19.38
N PHE A 567 -32.63 29.64 19.78
CA PHE A 567 -31.86 30.65 19.08
C PHE A 567 -30.37 30.26 18.98
N TYR A 568 -29.81 29.69 20.06
CA TYR A 568 -28.44 29.16 20.03
C TYR A 568 -28.34 27.95 19.05
N LYS A 569 -29.33 27.08 19.03
CA LYS A 569 -29.41 25.97 18.08
C LYS A 569 -29.43 26.47 16.62
N LEU A 570 -30.18 27.53 16.36
CA LEU A 570 -30.28 28.13 15.04
C LEU A 570 -28.95 28.74 14.57
N ASN A 571 -28.28 29.47 15.45
CA ASN A 571 -26.92 29.99 15.23
C ASN A 571 -25.93 28.84 14.96
N GLY A 572 -25.97 27.79 15.76
CA GLY A 572 -25.13 26.61 15.61
C GLY A 572 -25.33 25.95 14.25
N ARG A 573 -26.58 25.77 13.80
CA ARG A 573 -26.91 25.17 12.50
C ARG A 573 -26.42 26.01 11.32
N PHE A 574 -26.53 27.30 11.39
CA PHE A 574 -25.99 28.17 10.34
C PHE A 574 -24.46 28.10 10.29
N THR A 575 -23.80 28.18 11.44
CA THR A 575 -22.35 28.04 11.55
C THR A 575 -21.89 26.67 11.03
N GLU A 576 -22.53 25.58 11.44
CA GLU A 576 -22.27 24.21 10.96
C GLU A 576 -22.34 24.12 9.43
N ARG A 577 -23.40 24.68 8.82
CA ARG A 577 -23.57 24.72 7.36
C ARG A 577 -22.43 25.47 6.69
N ARG A 578 -22.00 26.61 7.23
CA ARG A 578 -20.90 27.42 6.70
C ARG A 578 -19.53 26.72 6.85
N VAL A 579 -19.28 26.14 8.00
CA VAL A 579 -18.07 25.35 8.25
C VAL A 579 -18.01 24.14 7.34
N THR A 580 -19.13 23.41 7.18
CA THR A 580 -19.22 22.25 6.26
C THR A 580 -18.95 22.67 4.82
N TRP A 581 -19.51 23.80 4.39
CA TRP A 581 -19.22 24.37 3.07
C TRP A 581 -17.72 24.63 2.86
N LEU A 582 -17.05 25.28 3.81
CA LEU A 582 -15.62 25.56 3.74
C LEU A 582 -14.80 24.26 3.73
N THR A 583 -15.11 23.33 4.63
CA THR A 583 -14.45 22.03 4.73
C THR A 583 -14.53 21.27 3.41
N SER A 584 -15.73 21.20 2.82
CA SER A 584 -15.94 20.53 1.54
C SER A 584 -15.16 21.18 0.39
N LEU A 585 -15.05 22.51 0.43
CA LEU A 585 -14.34 23.28 -0.58
C LEU A 585 -12.82 23.09 -0.48
N ILE A 586 -12.24 23.16 0.73
CA ILE A 586 -10.82 22.91 0.97
C ILE A 586 -10.47 21.46 0.58
N ARG A 587 -11.29 20.49 0.99
CA ARG A 587 -11.10 19.10 0.64
C ARG A 587 -11.07 18.91 -0.87
N SER A 588 -12.07 19.43 -1.60
CA SER A 588 -12.17 19.26 -3.04
C SER A 588 -11.13 20.01 -3.86
N GLN A 589 -10.63 21.16 -3.38
CA GLN A 589 -9.75 22.03 -4.15
C GLN A 589 -8.26 21.89 -3.77
N MET A 590 -7.95 21.38 -2.58
CA MET A 590 -6.59 21.31 -2.08
C MET A 590 -6.16 19.88 -1.71
N LEU A 591 -6.89 19.23 -0.81
CA LEU A 591 -6.45 17.93 -0.28
C LEU A 591 -6.77 16.76 -1.23
N GLY A 592 -7.79 16.91 -2.11
CA GLY A 592 -8.21 15.84 -3.01
C GLY A 592 -8.54 14.55 -2.26
N THR A 593 -7.95 13.44 -2.70
CA THR A 593 -8.10 12.11 -2.07
C THR A 593 -7.03 11.81 -1.02
N LEU A 594 -6.09 12.73 -0.77
CA LEU A 594 -4.96 12.48 0.12
C LEU A 594 -5.35 11.97 1.52
N PRO A 595 -6.34 12.57 2.23
CA PRO A 595 -6.73 12.08 3.56
C PRO A 595 -7.27 10.64 3.53
N GLU A 596 -8.08 10.31 2.52
CA GLU A 596 -8.65 8.96 2.36
C GLU A 596 -7.60 7.93 1.96
N ASP A 597 -6.66 8.32 1.11
CA ASP A 597 -5.56 7.46 0.69
C ASP A 597 -4.65 7.13 1.87
N LEU A 598 -4.34 8.12 2.71
CA LEU A 598 -3.57 7.93 3.93
C LEU A 598 -4.31 7.05 4.96
N GLN A 599 -5.61 7.27 5.13
CA GLN A 599 -6.43 6.46 6.04
C GLN A 599 -6.50 5.00 5.58
N ARG A 600 -6.68 4.77 4.26
CA ARG A 600 -6.65 3.41 3.70
C ARG A 600 -5.28 2.74 3.87
N ALA A 601 -4.21 3.49 3.66
CA ALA A 601 -2.85 2.98 3.84
C ALA A 601 -2.53 2.68 5.30
N ALA A 602 -3.00 3.51 6.23
CA ALA A 602 -2.86 3.28 7.67
C ALA A 602 -3.66 2.05 8.16
N ALA A 603 -4.76 1.70 7.48
CA ALA A 603 -5.61 0.55 7.79
C ALA A 603 -5.33 -0.66 6.87
N ILE A 604 -4.19 -0.73 6.19
CA ILE A 604 -3.90 -1.77 5.19
C ILE A 604 -3.98 -3.18 5.77
N SER A 605 -3.58 -3.35 7.04
CA SER A 605 -3.62 -4.64 7.75
C SER A 605 -5.04 -5.19 7.96
N ASP A 606 -6.05 -4.33 7.91
CA ASP A 606 -7.47 -4.70 8.05
C ASP A 606 -8.15 -4.88 6.68
N SER A 607 -7.41 -4.71 5.58
CA SER A 607 -7.93 -4.81 4.23
C SER A 607 -8.23 -6.25 3.81
N THR A 608 -9.17 -6.42 2.89
CA THR A 608 -9.44 -7.71 2.25
C THR A 608 -8.21 -8.26 1.52
N GLN A 609 -7.40 -7.37 0.91
CA GLN A 609 -6.17 -7.75 0.23
C GLN A 609 -5.15 -8.37 1.19
N TRP A 610 -5.00 -7.80 2.38
CA TRP A 610 -4.15 -8.37 3.44
C TRP A 610 -4.64 -9.75 3.88
N THR A 611 -5.94 -9.88 4.12
CA THR A 611 -6.57 -11.15 4.51
C THR A 611 -6.33 -12.21 3.45
N ASN A 612 -6.51 -11.89 2.16
CA ASN A 612 -6.28 -12.83 1.06
C ASN A 612 -4.84 -13.35 1.02
N VAL A 613 -3.83 -12.48 1.27
CA VAL A 613 -2.43 -12.92 1.34
C VAL A 613 -2.20 -13.85 2.53
N THR A 614 -2.70 -13.49 3.71
CA THR A 614 -2.50 -14.30 4.92
C THR A 614 -3.22 -15.65 4.85
N GLU A 615 -4.41 -15.71 4.30
CA GLU A 615 -5.16 -16.95 4.07
C GLU A 615 -4.46 -17.85 3.05
N SER A 616 -3.93 -17.27 1.96
CA SER A 616 -3.17 -18.01 0.95
C SER A 616 -1.88 -18.61 1.55
N LEU A 617 -1.17 -17.86 2.40
CA LEU A 617 0.01 -18.35 3.10
C LEU A 617 -0.34 -19.51 4.05
N MET A 618 -1.36 -19.36 4.88
CA MET A 618 -1.81 -20.42 5.79
C MET A 618 -2.21 -21.68 5.02
N ARG A 619 -2.87 -21.51 3.88
CA ARG A 619 -3.26 -22.65 3.03
C ARG A 619 -2.05 -23.38 2.44
N ILE A 620 -1.03 -22.65 1.99
CA ILE A 620 0.23 -23.22 1.48
C ILE A 620 0.96 -23.97 2.61
N GLU A 621 1.04 -23.36 3.80
CA GLU A 621 1.68 -23.97 4.98
C GLU A 621 0.99 -25.30 5.37
N GLN A 622 -0.34 -25.31 5.44
CA GLN A 622 -1.13 -26.51 5.70
C GLN A 622 -0.87 -27.61 4.67
N LEU A 623 -0.89 -27.26 3.37
CA LEU A 623 -0.63 -28.22 2.29
C LEU A 623 0.79 -28.77 2.32
N LEU A 624 1.76 -27.96 2.74
CA LEU A 624 3.15 -28.38 2.92
C LEU A 624 3.27 -29.41 4.05
N GLU A 625 2.58 -29.21 5.20
CA GLU A 625 2.53 -30.16 6.30
C GLU A 625 1.86 -31.49 5.90
N GLU A 626 0.77 -31.46 5.14
CA GLU A 626 0.11 -32.65 4.59
C GLU A 626 1.05 -33.49 3.72
N THR A 627 2.03 -32.89 3.05
CA THR A 627 3.05 -33.60 2.25
C THR A 627 4.12 -34.29 3.11
N HIS A 628 4.18 -34.05 4.41
CA HIS A 628 5.11 -34.71 5.34
C HIS A 628 4.54 -35.99 5.95
N GLN A 629 3.23 -36.19 5.91
CA GLN A 629 2.55 -37.42 6.34
C GLN A 629 2.41 -38.43 5.18
#